data_1de3209402ad7e319efc90ca1dac6e0b
#
_entry.id   1de3209402ad7e319efc90ca1dac6e0b
#
_cell.length_a   1.000
_cell.length_b   1.000
_cell.length_c   1.000
_cell.angle_alpha   90.00
_cell.angle_beta   90.00
_cell.angle_gamma   90.00
#
_symmetry.space_group_name_H-M   'P 1'
#
loop_
_entity.id
_entity.type
_entity.pdbx_description
1 polymer ?
#
loop_
_entity_poly.entity_id
_entity_poly.type
_entity_poly.pdbx_seq_one_letter_code
_entity_poly.pdbx_strand_id
1 'polypeptide(L)'
;MLIRGWVMYDLTHSPLMVTMVTAAMMMPMLLLSLIGGAMADRVDRKTITIVSDVSLLLSFLGLFAISVAGIMAPWHILSVSIINGIAFSLAVSARQSLISGLVHREQLRTAVGLSSTTYNAAQIIGPAIGGAMLPLLGPTWTLGASAVLVIPALVLYSSLEPIKHTSVNQAQGSIIENVKAGLTYTFNASTLRFLMLSAMVMILTVGPFQSLMPVFAEDVLNVGAGGLG
;
A
#
# COMPACT_ATOMS: atom_id res chain seq x y z
N MET A 1 -1.62 2.56 -7.45
CA MET A 1 -0.39 3.35 -7.72
C MET A 1 -0.36 3.86 -9.15
N LEU A 2 -0.58 3.02 -10.15
CA LEU A 2 -0.53 3.36 -11.58
C LEU A 2 -1.30 4.65 -11.92
N ILE A 3 -2.57 4.77 -11.53
CA ILE A 3 -3.43 5.93 -11.84
C ILE A 3 -2.84 7.24 -11.30
N ARG A 4 -2.36 7.25 -10.05
CA ARG A 4 -1.75 8.45 -9.44
C ARG A 4 -0.44 8.84 -10.13
N GLY A 5 0.38 7.86 -10.49
CA GLY A 5 1.58 8.09 -11.28
C GLY A 5 1.26 8.67 -12.65
N TRP A 6 0.26 8.13 -13.33
CA TRP A 6 -0.21 8.65 -14.62
C TRP A 6 -0.72 10.08 -14.52
N VAL A 7 -1.65 10.36 -13.58
CA VAL A 7 -2.18 11.73 -13.37
C VAL A 7 -1.08 12.71 -13.00
N MET A 8 -0.10 12.29 -12.19
CA MET A 8 1.06 13.14 -11.87
C MET A 8 1.88 13.47 -13.12
N TYR A 9 2.11 12.47 -13.98
CA TYR A 9 2.85 12.66 -15.22
C TYR A 9 2.10 13.59 -16.18
N ASP A 10 0.81 13.37 -16.37
CA ASP A 10 -0.06 14.20 -17.19
C ASP A 10 -0.09 15.68 -16.76
N LEU A 11 -0.03 15.92 -15.44
CA LEU A 11 -0.01 17.28 -14.87
C LEU A 11 1.35 17.97 -14.95
N THR A 12 2.45 17.24 -14.89
CA THR A 12 3.78 17.83 -14.66
C THR A 12 4.77 17.56 -15.76
N HIS A 13 4.53 16.57 -16.61
CA HIS A 13 5.48 16.03 -17.60
C HIS A 13 6.89 15.78 -17.01
N SER A 14 6.94 15.45 -15.70
CA SER A 14 8.19 15.29 -14.95
C SER A 14 8.32 13.89 -14.37
N PRO A 15 9.29 13.09 -14.86
CA PRO A 15 9.60 11.77 -14.29
C PRO A 15 9.93 11.84 -12.79
N LEU A 16 10.57 12.93 -12.34
CA LEU A 16 10.89 13.16 -10.94
C LEU A 16 9.61 13.25 -10.08
N MET A 17 8.59 13.97 -10.54
CA MET A 17 7.33 14.11 -9.82
C MET A 17 6.58 12.77 -9.70
N VAL A 18 6.67 11.94 -10.73
CA VAL A 18 6.10 10.57 -10.70
C VAL A 18 6.80 9.70 -9.66
N THR A 19 8.12 9.75 -9.60
CA THR A 19 8.88 9.02 -8.57
C THR A 19 8.59 9.55 -7.16
N MET A 20 8.35 10.85 -7.00
CA MET A 20 7.96 11.45 -5.72
C MET A 20 6.62 10.91 -5.19
N VAL A 21 5.66 10.52 -6.04
CA VAL A 21 4.41 9.87 -5.62
C VAL A 21 4.70 8.56 -4.89
N THR A 22 5.61 7.76 -5.44
CA THR A 22 6.02 6.49 -4.85
C THR A 22 6.83 6.72 -3.56
N ALA A 23 7.75 7.67 -3.57
CA ALA A 23 8.53 8.04 -2.39
C ALA A 23 7.64 8.56 -1.26
N ALA A 24 6.67 9.42 -1.57
CA ALA A 24 5.69 9.96 -0.62
C ALA A 24 4.84 8.86 0.06
N MET A 25 4.55 7.77 -0.64
CA MET A 25 3.86 6.62 -0.05
C MET A 25 4.82 5.71 0.74
N MET A 26 6.03 5.45 0.21
CA MET A 26 6.97 4.51 0.83
C MET A 26 7.65 5.07 2.07
N MET A 27 7.92 6.38 2.13
CA MET A 27 8.61 6.99 3.26
C MET A 27 7.86 6.82 4.59
N PRO A 28 6.55 7.17 4.69
CA PRO A 28 5.79 6.88 5.91
C PRO A 28 5.71 5.37 6.21
N MET A 29 5.57 4.53 5.19
CA MET A 29 5.53 3.10 5.34
C MET A 29 6.81 2.55 5.99
N LEU A 30 7.99 3.01 5.57
CA LEU A 30 9.28 2.62 6.15
C LEU A 30 9.40 3.09 7.61
N LEU A 31 9.07 4.35 7.88
CA LEU A 31 9.16 4.94 9.22
C LEU A 31 8.20 4.27 10.21
N LEU A 32 6.98 3.99 9.77
CA LEU A 32 5.95 3.40 10.61
C LEU A 32 6.01 1.88 10.69
N SER A 33 6.68 1.18 9.76
CA SER A 33 6.83 -0.28 9.82
C SER A 33 7.53 -0.72 11.10
N LEU A 34 8.48 0.08 11.60
CA LEU A 34 9.19 -0.15 12.86
C LEU A 34 8.28 0.05 14.09
N ILE A 35 7.30 0.95 13.99
CA ILE A 35 6.39 1.32 15.09
C ILE A 35 5.06 0.57 14.96
N GLY A 36 4.69 0.21 13.74
CA GLY A 36 3.39 -0.36 13.38
C GLY A 36 3.08 -1.69 14.08
N GLY A 37 4.08 -2.52 14.30
CA GLY A 37 3.93 -3.77 15.04
C GLY A 37 3.43 -3.51 16.48
N ALA A 38 4.01 -2.56 17.16
CA ALA A 38 3.65 -2.22 18.53
C ALA A 38 2.34 -1.42 18.66
N MET A 39 1.93 -0.69 17.63
CA MET A 39 0.62 -0.03 17.56
C MET A 39 -0.50 -1.02 17.22
N ALA A 40 -0.25 -1.98 16.33
CA ALA A 40 -1.22 -3.01 15.97
C ALA A 40 -1.62 -3.92 17.13
N ASP A 41 -0.79 -4.01 18.17
CA ASP A 41 -1.08 -4.79 19.38
C ASP A 41 -2.04 -4.08 20.37
N ARG A 42 -2.24 -2.76 20.20
CA ARG A 42 -3.06 -1.94 21.11
C ARG A 42 -4.45 -1.60 20.58
N VAL A 43 -4.65 -1.70 19.29
CA VAL A 43 -5.91 -1.35 18.61
C VAL A 43 -6.48 -2.58 17.93
N ASP A 44 -7.80 -2.69 17.91
CA ASP A 44 -8.47 -3.79 17.23
C ASP A 44 -8.07 -3.84 15.75
N ARG A 45 -7.57 -5.00 15.32
CA ARG A 45 -7.01 -5.25 13.99
C ARG A 45 -8.06 -5.05 12.89
N LYS A 46 -9.32 -5.40 13.16
CA LYS A 46 -10.45 -5.14 12.27
C LYS A 46 -10.63 -3.64 12.07
N THR A 47 -10.64 -2.88 13.14
CA THR A 47 -10.78 -1.41 13.12
C THR A 47 -9.65 -0.76 12.33
N ILE A 48 -8.40 -1.17 12.54
CA ILE A 48 -7.25 -0.64 11.74
C ILE A 48 -7.45 -0.91 10.26
N THR A 49 -7.87 -2.12 9.88
CA THR A 49 -8.10 -2.48 8.47
C THR A 49 -9.21 -1.63 7.86
N ILE A 50 -10.35 -1.50 8.56
CA ILE A 50 -11.49 -0.69 8.08
C ILE A 50 -11.09 0.80 7.94
N VAL A 51 -10.43 1.37 8.95
CA VAL A 51 -9.98 2.78 8.91
C VAL A 51 -9.02 3.01 7.75
N SER A 52 -8.13 2.06 7.47
CA SER A 52 -7.21 2.15 6.34
C SER A 52 -7.94 2.09 4.99
N ASP A 53 -8.92 1.22 4.84
CA ASP A 53 -9.70 1.10 3.61
C ASP A 53 -10.66 2.30 3.43
N VAL A 54 -11.22 2.85 4.51
CA VAL A 54 -11.98 4.12 4.50
C VAL A 54 -11.07 5.28 4.08
N SER A 55 -9.85 5.36 4.61
CA SER A 55 -8.87 6.37 4.20
C SER A 55 -8.55 6.26 2.71
N LEU A 56 -8.42 5.05 2.18
CA LEU A 56 -8.19 4.80 0.76
C LEU A 56 -9.40 5.24 -0.09
N LEU A 57 -10.62 4.90 0.33
CA LEU A 57 -11.87 5.33 -0.31
C LEU A 57 -11.98 6.86 -0.36
N LEU A 58 -11.81 7.52 0.78
CA LEU A 58 -11.86 8.98 0.87
C LEU A 58 -10.78 9.65 0.03
N SER A 59 -9.61 9.03 -0.07
CA SER A 59 -8.52 9.49 -0.93
C SER A 59 -8.90 9.47 -2.41
N PHE A 60 -9.50 8.39 -2.89
CA PHE A 60 -9.95 8.30 -4.28
C PHE A 60 -11.14 9.24 -4.55
N LEU A 61 -12.11 9.34 -3.64
CA LEU A 61 -13.22 10.27 -3.76
C LEU A 61 -12.76 11.73 -3.74
N GLY A 62 -11.80 12.06 -2.86
CA GLY A 62 -11.22 13.40 -2.79
C GLY A 62 -10.50 13.78 -4.08
N LEU A 63 -9.63 12.90 -4.60
CA LEU A 63 -8.96 13.14 -5.88
C LEU A 63 -9.95 13.20 -7.05
N PHE A 64 -11.00 12.39 -7.05
CA PHE A 64 -12.07 12.43 -8.04
C PHE A 64 -12.78 13.77 -8.02
N ALA A 65 -13.23 14.23 -6.83
CA ALA A 65 -13.92 15.52 -6.68
C ALA A 65 -13.05 16.71 -7.12
N ILE A 66 -11.77 16.71 -6.71
CA ILE A 66 -10.79 17.74 -7.10
C ILE A 66 -10.55 17.73 -8.63
N SER A 67 -10.52 16.53 -9.24
CA SER A 67 -10.35 16.37 -10.68
C SER A 67 -11.58 16.90 -11.45
N VAL A 68 -12.79 16.58 -10.99
CA VAL A 68 -14.04 17.09 -11.58
C VAL A 68 -14.12 18.62 -11.47
N ALA A 69 -13.65 19.18 -10.35
CA ALA A 69 -13.60 20.64 -10.15
C ALA A 69 -12.53 21.34 -11.00
N GLY A 70 -11.66 20.61 -11.69
CA GLY A 70 -10.60 21.16 -12.53
C GLY A 70 -9.47 21.85 -11.77
N ILE A 71 -9.35 21.61 -10.45
CA ILE A 71 -8.33 22.24 -9.58
C ILE A 71 -7.26 21.25 -9.15
N MET A 72 -7.07 20.15 -9.90
CA MET A 72 -6.06 19.14 -9.60
C MET A 72 -4.66 19.76 -9.64
N ALA A 73 -3.89 19.54 -8.59
CA ALA A 73 -2.51 19.99 -8.48
C ALA A 73 -1.60 18.87 -7.94
N PRO A 74 -0.31 18.85 -8.25
CA PRO A 74 0.63 17.82 -7.83
C PRO A 74 0.64 17.55 -6.33
N TRP A 75 0.51 18.58 -5.50
CA TRP A 75 0.53 18.46 -4.05
C TRP A 75 -0.67 17.67 -3.49
N HIS A 76 -1.84 17.68 -4.15
CA HIS A 76 -2.99 16.85 -3.75
C HIS A 76 -2.63 15.37 -3.85
N ILE A 77 -1.97 14.96 -4.96
CA ILE A 77 -1.57 13.58 -5.19
C ILE A 77 -0.50 13.16 -4.17
N LEU A 78 0.47 14.04 -3.89
CA LEU A 78 1.51 13.78 -2.89
C LEU A 78 0.93 13.64 -1.47
N SER A 79 0.05 14.55 -1.06
CA SER A 79 -0.60 14.51 0.25
C SER A 79 -1.40 13.22 0.46
N VAL A 80 -2.21 12.85 -0.54
CA VAL A 80 -2.96 11.60 -0.53
C VAL A 80 -2.02 10.38 -0.50
N SER A 81 -0.89 10.43 -1.19
CA SER A 81 0.08 9.33 -1.18
C SER A 81 0.73 9.15 0.19
N ILE A 82 1.04 10.23 0.91
CA ILE A 82 1.53 10.18 2.29
C ILE A 82 0.48 9.55 3.21
N ILE A 83 -0.76 10.03 3.16
CA ILE A 83 -1.87 9.51 3.99
C ILE A 83 -2.06 8.01 3.74
N ASN A 84 -2.07 7.60 2.47
CA ASN A 84 -2.22 6.18 2.11
C ASN A 84 -1.00 5.34 2.50
N GLY A 85 0.21 5.90 2.49
CA GLY A 85 1.41 5.25 2.98
C GLY A 85 1.32 4.92 4.48
N ILE A 86 0.83 5.87 5.28
CA ILE A 86 0.55 5.67 6.72
C ILE A 86 -0.50 4.57 6.92
N ALA A 87 -1.65 4.71 6.26
CA ALA A 87 -2.76 3.77 6.36
C ALA A 87 -2.36 2.35 5.93
N PHE A 88 -1.63 2.22 4.83
CA PHE A 88 -1.16 0.94 4.30
C PHE A 88 -0.18 0.23 5.24
N SER A 89 0.75 0.98 5.85
CA SER A 89 1.70 0.42 6.82
C SER A 89 0.99 -0.26 7.99
N LEU A 90 -0.02 0.39 8.54
CA LEU A 90 -0.83 -0.15 9.64
C LEU A 90 -1.70 -1.32 9.18
N ALA A 91 -2.31 -1.21 7.99
CA ALA A 91 -3.18 -2.24 7.43
C ALA A 91 -2.45 -3.56 7.15
N VAL A 92 -1.22 -3.53 6.64
CA VAL A 92 -0.45 -4.75 6.34
C VAL A 92 -0.25 -5.58 7.60
N SER A 93 0.20 -4.98 8.69
CA SER A 93 0.40 -5.66 9.97
C SER A 93 -0.92 -6.19 10.55
N ALA A 94 -1.99 -5.38 10.50
CA ALA A 94 -3.30 -5.75 10.99
C ALA A 94 -3.91 -6.92 10.19
N ARG A 95 -3.86 -6.90 8.86
CA ARG A 95 -4.39 -7.97 8.00
C ARG A 95 -3.67 -9.29 8.21
N GLN A 96 -2.36 -9.29 8.35
CA GLN A 96 -1.57 -10.48 8.62
C GLN A 96 -1.92 -11.11 9.96
N SER A 97 -2.13 -10.27 10.95
CA SER A 97 -2.61 -10.70 12.28
C SER A 97 -4.06 -11.17 12.29
N LEU A 98 -4.95 -10.58 11.45
CA LEU A 98 -6.33 -11.06 11.27
C LEU A 98 -6.35 -12.48 10.72
N ILE A 99 -5.56 -12.79 9.70
CA ILE A 99 -5.47 -14.12 9.10
C ILE A 99 -5.08 -15.16 10.16
N SER A 100 -4.07 -14.85 10.99
CA SER A 100 -3.62 -15.76 12.05
C SER A 100 -4.66 -15.97 13.17
N GLY A 101 -5.58 -15.03 13.36
CA GLY A 101 -6.68 -15.13 14.32
C GLY A 101 -7.94 -15.84 13.81
N LEU A 102 -8.12 -15.91 12.48
CA LEU A 102 -9.30 -16.48 11.83
C LEU A 102 -9.19 -17.98 11.54
N VAL A 103 -7.96 -18.53 11.47
CA VAL A 103 -7.72 -19.91 11.07
C VAL A 103 -7.05 -20.73 12.18
N HIS A 104 -7.30 -22.04 12.19
CA HIS A 104 -6.62 -22.95 13.10
C HIS A 104 -5.12 -23.06 12.73
N ARG A 105 -4.28 -23.37 13.72
CA ARG A 105 -2.81 -23.44 13.54
C ARG A 105 -2.38 -24.36 12.39
N GLU A 106 -3.12 -25.43 12.15
CA GLU A 106 -2.84 -26.39 11.07
C GLU A 106 -3.08 -25.80 9.67
N GLN A 107 -4.02 -24.87 9.56
CA GLN A 107 -4.41 -24.21 8.30
C GLN A 107 -3.64 -22.90 8.04
N LEU A 108 -2.86 -22.43 9.03
CA LEU A 108 -2.19 -21.12 8.97
C LEU A 108 -1.25 -21.00 7.75
N ARG A 109 -0.50 -22.05 7.44
CA ARG A 109 0.39 -22.06 6.27
C ARG A 109 -0.38 -21.89 4.97
N THR A 110 -1.50 -22.59 4.82
CA THR A 110 -2.36 -22.51 3.64
C THR A 110 -3.02 -21.14 3.52
N ALA A 111 -3.52 -20.58 4.64
CA ALA A 111 -4.15 -19.27 4.67
C ALA A 111 -3.17 -18.14 4.30
N VAL A 112 -1.95 -18.18 4.84
CA VAL A 112 -0.88 -17.23 4.50
C VAL A 112 -0.47 -17.38 3.03
N GLY A 113 -0.33 -18.61 2.53
CA GLY A 113 -0.02 -18.88 1.13
C GLY A 113 -1.12 -18.32 0.19
N LEU A 114 -2.39 -18.57 0.50
CA LEU A 114 -3.52 -18.07 -0.27
C LEU A 114 -3.58 -16.53 -0.24
N SER A 115 -3.37 -15.92 0.92
CA SER A 115 -3.30 -14.45 1.05
C SER A 115 -2.19 -13.85 0.20
N SER A 116 -1.01 -14.45 0.22
CA SER A 116 0.13 -13.99 -0.59
C SER A 116 -0.15 -14.14 -2.09
N THR A 117 -0.76 -15.26 -2.51
CA THR A 117 -1.16 -15.49 -3.89
C THR A 117 -2.20 -14.48 -4.34
N THR A 118 -3.21 -14.20 -3.52
CA THR A 118 -4.24 -13.19 -3.81
C THR A 118 -3.62 -11.80 -3.93
N TYR A 119 -2.71 -11.44 -3.03
CA TYR A 119 -2.01 -10.15 -3.09
C TYR A 119 -1.18 -10.01 -4.38
N ASN A 120 -0.41 -11.05 -4.75
CA ASN A 120 0.39 -11.04 -5.98
C ASN A 120 -0.49 -11.01 -7.24
N ALA A 121 -1.61 -11.77 -7.25
CA ALA A 121 -2.58 -11.71 -8.34
C ALA A 121 -3.18 -10.31 -8.49
N ALA A 122 -3.54 -9.66 -7.38
CA ALA A 122 -4.05 -8.28 -7.39
C ALA A 122 -3.00 -7.27 -7.89
N GLN A 123 -1.71 -7.50 -7.65
CA GLN A 123 -0.61 -6.69 -8.17
C GLN A 123 -0.46 -6.77 -9.70
N ILE A 124 -0.89 -7.87 -10.31
CA ILE A 124 -0.90 -8.05 -11.77
C ILE A 124 -2.21 -7.54 -12.37
N ILE A 125 -3.33 -7.98 -11.80
CA ILE A 125 -4.68 -7.66 -12.33
C ILE A 125 -5.02 -6.18 -12.14
N GLY A 126 -4.57 -5.57 -11.04
CA GLY A 126 -4.86 -4.16 -10.73
C GLY A 126 -4.34 -3.18 -11.79
N PRO A 127 -3.06 -3.21 -12.16
CA PRO A 127 -2.52 -2.41 -13.25
C PRO A 127 -3.19 -2.69 -14.60
N ALA A 128 -3.47 -3.96 -14.92
CA ALA A 128 -4.16 -4.34 -16.16
C ALA A 128 -5.56 -3.70 -16.26
N ILE A 129 -6.36 -3.76 -15.19
CA ILE A 129 -7.66 -3.08 -15.12
C ILE A 129 -7.49 -1.56 -15.22
N GLY A 130 -6.56 -0.99 -14.45
CA GLY A 130 -6.29 0.45 -14.45
C GLY A 130 -5.83 0.97 -15.82
N GLY A 131 -4.93 0.24 -16.47
CA GLY A 131 -4.43 0.54 -17.81
C GLY A 131 -5.51 0.47 -18.88
N ALA A 132 -6.43 -0.49 -18.78
CA ALA A 132 -7.59 -0.58 -19.66
C ALA A 132 -8.64 0.52 -19.39
N MET A 133 -8.83 0.92 -18.16
CA MET A 133 -9.81 1.96 -17.79
C MET A 133 -9.36 3.38 -18.17
N LEU A 134 -8.07 3.68 -18.08
CA LEU A 134 -7.54 5.02 -18.36
C LEU A 134 -7.88 5.54 -19.76
N PRO A 135 -7.65 4.81 -20.87
CA PRO A 135 -8.00 5.28 -22.20
C PRO A 135 -9.50 5.31 -22.46
N LEU A 136 -10.29 4.46 -21.77
CA LEU A 136 -11.74 4.35 -21.97
C LEU A 136 -12.52 5.41 -21.21
N LEU A 137 -12.14 5.69 -19.96
CA LEU A 137 -12.88 6.54 -19.04
C LEU A 137 -12.19 7.89 -18.80
N GLY A 138 -10.92 7.98 -19.14
CA GLY A 138 -10.06 9.09 -18.76
C GLY A 138 -9.64 9.07 -17.28
N PRO A 139 -8.66 9.91 -16.89
CA PRO A 139 -8.08 9.90 -15.55
C PRO A 139 -9.11 10.16 -14.44
N THR A 140 -9.99 11.14 -14.64
CA THR A 140 -11.00 11.55 -13.66
C THR A 140 -11.96 10.39 -13.31
N TRP A 141 -12.59 9.79 -14.30
CA TRP A 141 -13.56 8.72 -14.06
C TRP A 141 -12.91 7.42 -13.59
N THR A 142 -11.64 7.19 -13.95
CA THR A 142 -10.87 6.07 -13.42
C THR A 142 -10.59 6.22 -11.93
N LEU A 143 -10.38 7.45 -11.42
CA LEU A 143 -10.30 7.71 -9.98
C LEU A 143 -11.62 7.40 -9.27
N GLY A 144 -12.77 7.82 -9.85
CA GLY A 144 -14.08 7.52 -9.32
C GLY A 144 -14.38 6.01 -9.29
N ALA A 145 -14.12 5.31 -10.37
CA ALA A 145 -14.27 3.86 -10.45
C ALA A 145 -13.38 3.13 -9.44
N SER A 146 -12.14 3.61 -9.21
CA SER A 146 -11.25 3.07 -8.18
C SER A 146 -11.83 3.22 -6.78
N ALA A 147 -12.54 4.31 -6.49
CA ALA A 147 -13.25 4.47 -5.22
C ALA A 147 -14.35 3.40 -5.05
N VAL A 148 -15.14 3.16 -6.11
CA VAL A 148 -16.20 2.13 -6.08
C VAL A 148 -15.63 0.74 -5.83
N LEU A 149 -14.48 0.40 -6.40
CA LEU A 149 -13.81 -0.90 -6.20
C LEU A 149 -13.34 -1.15 -4.76
N VAL A 150 -13.19 -0.12 -3.92
CA VAL A 150 -12.86 -0.28 -2.51
C VAL A 150 -14.07 -0.71 -1.67
N ILE A 151 -15.29 -0.36 -2.08
CA ILE A 151 -16.52 -0.59 -1.32
C ILE A 151 -16.76 -2.07 -0.98
N PRO A 152 -16.61 -3.03 -1.90
CA PRO A 152 -16.76 -4.45 -1.58
C PRO A 152 -15.83 -4.92 -0.45
N ALA A 153 -14.58 -4.46 -0.44
CA ALA A 153 -13.63 -4.79 0.63
C ALA A 153 -14.10 -4.26 1.99
N LEU A 154 -14.59 -3.01 2.03
CA LEU A 154 -15.15 -2.42 3.25
C LEU A 154 -16.37 -3.19 3.76
N VAL A 155 -17.29 -3.59 2.88
CA VAL A 155 -18.47 -4.38 3.24
C VAL A 155 -18.04 -5.74 3.81
N LEU A 156 -17.10 -6.43 3.17
CA LEU A 156 -16.61 -7.71 3.63
C LEU A 156 -15.91 -7.61 5.00
N TYR A 157 -15.05 -6.61 5.20
CA TYR A 157 -14.39 -6.41 6.51
C TYR A 157 -15.38 -5.99 7.60
N SER A 158 -16.39 -5.19 7.28
CA SER A 158 -17.40 -4.78 8.26
C SER A 158 -18.26 -5.96 8.75
N SER A 159 -18.54 -6.93 7.86
CA SER A 159 -19.34 -8.13 8.20
C SER A 159 -18.59 -9.20 9.01
N LEU A 160 -17.25 -9.10 9.14
CA LEU A 160 -16.49 -10.00 10.01
C LEU A 160 -16.90 -9.79 11.48
N GLU A 161 -17.05 -10.87 12.22
CA GLU A 161 -17.23 -10.79 13.67
C GLU A 161 -15.96 -10.24 14.36
N PRO A 162 -16.13 -9.47 15.45
CA PRO A 162 -14.99 -9.01 16.22
C PRO A 162 -14.20 -10.21 16.77
N ILE A 163 -12.94 -10.31 16.38
CA ILE A 163 -12.07 -11.37 16.89
C ILE A 163 -11.72 -11.00 18.32
N LYS A 164 -12.18 -11.82 19.28
CA LYS A 164 -11.79 -11.66 20.69
C LYS A 164 -10.27 -11.71 20.78
N HIS A 165 -9.68 -10.61 21.18
CA HIS A 165 -8.26 -10.56 21.48
C HIS A 165 -7.94 -11.56 22.59
N THR A 166 -7.37 -12.68 22.24
CA THR A 166 -6.56 -13.42 23.21
C THR A 166 -5.29 -12.57 23.35
N SER A 167 -5.24 -11.79 24.41
CA SER A 167 -4.05 -11.01 24.76
C SER A 167 -2.90 -11.99 24.99
N VAL A 168 -2.20 -12.29 23.90
CA VAL A 168 -0.90 -12.95 24.01
C VAL A 168 0.01 -11.89 24.63
N ASN A 169 0.37 -12.14 25.89
CA ASN A 169 1.34 -11.40 26.71
C ASN A 169 1.76 -10.05 26.12
N GLN A 170 1.27 -8.98 26.75
CA GLN A 170 1.79 -7.64 26.51
C GLN A 170 3.32 -7.73 26.60
N ALA A 171 3.98 -7.51 25.48
CA ALA A 171 5.42 -7.35 25.48
C ALA A 171 5.73 -6.22 26.49
N GLN A 172 6.16 -6.61 27.67
CA GLN A 172 6.57 -5.68 28.72
C GLN A 172 7.85 -5.00 28.22
N GLY A 173 7.76 -3.71 27.91
CA GLY A 173 8.91 -2.91 27.48
C GLY A 173 8.50 -1.72 26.63
N SER A 174 9.37 -0.72 26.58
CA SER A 174 9.23 0.42 25.69
C SER A 174 9.34 -0.05 24.24
N ILE A 175 8.46 0.46 23.35
CA ILE A 175 8.51 0.21 21.91
C ILE A 175 9.92 0.46 21.37
N ILE A 176 10.55 1.54 21.83
CA ILE A 176 11.89 1.96 21.42
C ILE A 176 12.95 0.94 21.85
N GLU A 177 12.83 0.35 23.04
CA GLU A 177 13.76 -0.69 23.52
C GLU A 177 13.66 -1.96 22.71
N ASN A 178 12.43 -2.39 22.36
CA ASN A 178 12.20 -3.58 21.52
C ASN A 178 12.73 -3.37 20.10
N VAL A 179 12.53 -2.20 19.51
CA VAL A 179 13.08 -1.83 18.20
C VAL A 179 14.61 -1.82 18.24
N LYS A 180 15.20 -1.20 19.27
CA LYS A 180 16.66 -1.15 19.45
C LYS A 180 17.26 -2.54 19.64
N ALA A 181 16.63 -3.38 20.46
CA ALA A 181 17.06 -4.78 20.65
C ALA A 181 16.97 -5.59 19.35
N GLY A 182 15.89 -5.46 18.59
CA GLY A 182 15.71 -6.10 17.28
C GLY A 182 16.76 -5.64 16.27
N LEU A 183 17.02 -4.35 16.16
CA LEU A 183 18.09 -3.80 15.31
C LEU A 183 19.47 -4.33 15.72
N THR A 184 19.79 -4.26 17.00
CA THR A 184 21.08 -4.75 17.52
C THR A 184 21.25 -6.23 17.22
N TYR A 185 20.22 -7.05 17.42
CA TYR A 185 20.24 -8.47 17.09
C TYR A 185 20.49 -8.70 15.60
N THR A 186 19.79 -7.97 14.73
CA THR A 186 19.92 -8.07 13.26
C THR A 186 21.32 -7.69 12.80
N PHE A 187 21.89 -6.61 13.32
CA PHE A 187 23.23 -6.18 12.95
C PHE A 187 24.33 -7.12 13.45
N ASN A 188 24.10 -7.81 14.56
CA ASN A 188 25.06 -8.79 15.11
C ASN A 188 24.96 -10.17 14.42
N ALA A 189 23.79 -10.51 13.85
CA ALA A 189 23.59 -11.75 13.12
C ALA A 189 23.97 -11.59 11.63
N SER A 190 25.13 -12.12 11.23
CA SER A 190 25.68 -11.99 9.86
C SER A 190 24.67 -12.38 8.76
N THR A 191 23.96 -13.49 8.94
CA THR A 191 22.97 -13.99 7.98
C THR A 191 21.78 -13.02 7.84
N LEU A 192 21.25 -12.50 8.96
CA LEU A 192 20.13 -11.56 8.95
C LEU A 192 20.53 -10.24 8.32
N ARG A 193 21.71 -9.72 8.64
CA ARG A 193 22.26 -8.52 8.03
C ARG A 193 22.39 -8.65 6.53
N PHE A 194 22.93 -9.79 6.03
CA PHE A 194 23.04 -10.03 4.59
C PHE A 194 21.66 -10.08 3.91
N LEU A 195 20.69 -10.78 4.50
CA LEU A 195 19.32 -10.85 3.99
C LEU A 195 18.64 -9.47 3.95
N MET A 196 18.82 -8.65 4.98
CA MET A 196 18.28 -7.31 5.01
C MET A 196 18.92 -6.38 3.97
N LEU A 197 20.24 -6.45 3.82
CA LEU A 197 20.95 -5.68 2.80
C LEU A 197 20.53 -6.09 1.38
N SER A 198 20.41 -7.39 1.11
CA SER A 198 19.94 -7.87 -0.19
C SER A 198 18.50 -7.44 -0.50
N ALA A 199 17.61 -7.50 0.49
CA ALA A 199 16.25 -7.01 0.35
C ALA A 199 16.21 -5.49 0.11
N MET A 200 17.04 -4.73 0.80
CA MET A 200 17.16 -3.28 0.62
C MET A 200 17.64 -2.92 -0.80
N VAL A 201 18.67 -3.61 -1.31
CA VAL A 201 19.16 -3.43 -2.69
C VAL A 201 18.04 -3.74 -3.69
N MET A 202 17.33 -4.85 -3.50
CA MET A 202 16.21 -5.24 -4.36
C MET A 202 15.10 -4.16 -4.39
N ILE A 203 14.70 -3.64 -3.23
CA ILE A 203 13.67 -2.60 -3.14
C ILE A 203 14.14 -1.30 -3.82
N LEU A 204 15.39 -0.90 -3.61
CA LEU A 204 15.97 0.31 -4.20
C LEU A 204 16.12 0.20 -5.74
N THR A 205 16.25 -1.01 -6.27
CA THR A 205 16.36 -1.23 -7.71
C THR A 205 15.00 -1.37 -8.39
N VAL A 206 14.09 -2.15 -7.81
CA VAL A 206 12.77 -2.47 -8.41
C VAL A 206 11.77 -1.32 -8.22
N GLY A 207 11.83 -0.62 -7.09
CA GLY A 207 10.88 0.46 -6.77
C GLY A 207 10.88 1.60 -7.79
N PRO A 208 12.04 2.22 -8.12
CA PRO A 208 12.13 3.26 -9.14
C PRO A 208 11.71 2.78 -10.53
N PHE A 209 12.06 1.55 -10.90
CA PHE A 209 11.65 0.97 -12.19
C PHE A 209 10.12 0.94 -12.33
N GLN A 210 9.42 0.41 -11.32
CA GLN A 210 7.95 0.36 -11.35
C GLN A 210 7.30 1.76 -11.37
N SER A 211 7.90 2.74 -10.69
CA SER A 211 7.34 4.10 -10.65
C SER A 211 7.54 4.86 -11.97
N LEU A 212 8.56 4.53 -12.74
CA LEU A 212 8.85 5.15 -14.05
C LEU A 212 8.11 4.48 -15.21
N MET A 213 7.40 3.37 -15.01
CA MET A 213 6.65 2.69 -16.07
C MET A 213 5.70 3.62 -16.85
N PRO A 214 4.94 4.56 -16.23
CA PRO A 214 4.11 5.52 -16.97
C PRO A 214 4.93 6.38 -17.95
N VAL A 215 6.11 6.82 -17.53
CA VAL A 215 7.02 7.63 -18.36
C VAL A 215 7.54 6.81 -19.54
N PHE A 216 7.96 5.57 -19.31
CA PHE A 216 8.42 4.68 -20.38
C PHE A 216 7.34 4.37 -21.40
N ALA A 217 6.08 4.16 -20.95
CA ALA A 217 4.96 3.86 -21.83
C ALA A 217 4.62 5.05 -22.74
N GLU A 218 4.70 6.28 -22.21
CA GLU A 218 4.39 7.50 -22.97
C GLU A 218 5.57 7.93 -23.86
N ASP A 219 6.75 8.17 -23.27
CA ASP A 219 7.87 8.84 -23.95
C ASP A 219 8.73 7.89 -24.80
N VAL A 220 8.85 6.63 -24.40
CA VAL A 220 9.77 5.68 -25.06
C VAL A 220 9.02 4.73 -25.98
N LEU A 221 7.94 4.15 -25.49
CA LEU A 221 7.18 3.14 -26.23
C LEU A 221 6.03 3.72 -27.04
N ASN A 222 5.58 4.94 -26.74
CA ASN A 222 4.44 5.62 -27.37
C ASN A 222 3.15 4.76 -27.39
N VAL A 223 2.95 3.92 -26.36
CA VAL A 223 1.79 3.02 -26.24
C VAL A 223 0.71 3.59 -25.32
N GLY A 224 0.99 4.73 -24.68
CA GLY A 224 0.06 5.39 -23.77
C GLY A 224 -0.33 4.53 -22.56
N ALA A 225 -1.39 4.97 -21.87
CA ALA A 225 -1.87 4.30 -20.64
C ALA A 225 -2.33 2.86 -20.86
N GLY A 226 -2.86 2.54 -22.04
CA GLY A 226 -3.31 1.19 -22.39
C GLY A 226 -2.19 0.16 -22.47
N GLY A 227 -0.99 0.59 -22.83
CA GLY A 227 0.18 -0.28 -22.90
C GLY A 227 0.84 -0.57 -21.55
N LEU A 228 0.39 0.10 -20.48
CA LEU A 228 0.86 -0.13 -19.11
C LEU A 228 0.20 -1.32 -18.41
N GLY A 229 -1.01 -1.70 -18.82
CA GLY A 229 -1.79 -2.83 -18.28
C GLY A 229 -1.45 -4.13 -18.95
#